data_cf25413cd2419315b93b803b9b61ec3e
#
_entry.id   cf25413cd2419315b93b803b9b61ec3e
#
_cell.length_a   1.000
_cell.length_b   1.000
_cell.length_c   1.000
_cell.angle_alpha   90.00
_cell.angle_beta   90.00
_cell.angle_gamma   90.00
#
_symmetry.space_group_name_H-M   'P 1'
#
loop_
_entity.id
_entity.type
_entity.pdbx_description
1 polymer ?
#
loop_
_entity_poly.entity_id
_entity_poly.type
_entity_poly.pdbx_seq_one_letter_code
_entity_poly.pdbx_strand_id
1 'polypeptide(L)'
;MKLVFATNNKHKLEEISHLLEGEAEIGSLAEIGCQEDIPEDHDTLEENALQKARYIKEHYGYDCFADDTGLEIEALDKRPGVYSARYAGPAKDSVENMKKVLREMEGISDRKACFRTVIALIQGKEEHLFEGRVDGKILTAQQGEAGFGYDPIFQPEGFDLSFAEMPMDEKN
;
A
#
# COMPACT_ATOMS: atom_id res chain seq x y z
N MET A 1 -11.59 -11.30 18.05
CA MET A 1 -12.14 -10.67 16.82
C MET A 1 -11.47 -11.28 15.60
N LYS A 2 -12.27 -11.70 14.66
CA LYS A 2 -11.73 -12.26 13.40
C LYS A 2 -12.10 -11.35 12.23
N LEU A 3 -11.09 -10.94 11.47
CA LEU A 3 -11.25 -10.08 10.30
C LEU A 3 -10.52 -10.69 9.12
N VAL A 4 -11.11 -10.61 7.94
CA VAL A 4 -10.43 -10.99 6.70
C VAL A 4 -9.75 -9.76 6.12
N PHE A 5 -8.47 -9.90 5.79
CA PHE A 5 -7.74 -8.84 5.09
C PHE A 5 -7.83 -9.11 3.58
N ALA A 6 -8.53 -8.21 2.88
CA ALA A 6 -8.81 -8.36 1.46
C ALA A 6 -7.61 -7.90 0.62
N THR A 7 -6.52 -8.65 0.68
CA THR A 7 -5.32 -8.35 -0.09
C THR A 7 -4.70 -9.62 -0.67
N ASN A 8 -4.15 -9.50 -1.88
CA ASN A 8 -3.30 -10.53 -2.47
C ASN A 8 -1.81 -10.26 -2.23
N ASN A 9 -1.48 -9.16 -1.56
CA ASN A 9 -0.11 -8.79 -1.27
C ASN A 9 0.37 -9.49 0.00
N LYS A 10 1.24 -10.49 -0.16
CA LYS A 10 1.76 -11.29 0.96
C LYS A 10 2.57 -10.46 1.96
N HIS A 11 3.29 -9.46 1.49
CA HIS A 11 4.07 -8.59 2.38
C HIS A 11 3.17 -7.80 3.31
N LYS A 12 2.07 -7.25 2.79
CA LYS A 12 1.08 -6.53 3.60
C LYS A 12 0.41 -7.45 4.61
N LEU A 13 0.04 -8.65 4.19
CA LEU A 13 -0.60 -9.63 5.07
C LEU A 13 0.32 -10.01 6.24
N GLU A 14 1.60 -10.25 5.96
CA GLU A 14 2.59 -10.55 6.99
C GLU A 14 2.79 -9.39 7.96
N GLU A 15 2.94 -8.17 7.45
CA GLU A 15 3.12 -6.99 8.28
C GLU A 15 1.93 -6.75 9.21
N ILE A 16 0.72 -6.82 8.68
CA ILE A 16 -0.50 -6.59 9.48
C ILE A 16 -0.73 -7.71 10.48
N SER A 17 -0.50 -8.96 10.08
CA SER A 17 -0.65 -10.10 11.00
C SER A 17 0.33 -9.98 12.18
N HIS A 18 1.53 -9.53 11.91
CA HIS A 18 2.54 -9.31 12.94
C HIS A 18 2.14 -8.17 13.89
N LEU A 19 1.66 -7.05 13.34
CA LEU A 19 1.25 -5.89 14.14
C LEU A 19 0.05 -6.19 15.04
N LEU A 20 -0.89 -7.01 14.59
CA LEU A 20 -2.13 -7.30 15.31
C LEU A 20 -2.09 -8.62 16.07
N GLU A 21 -0.92 -9.24 16.15
CA GLU A 21 -0.75 -10.48 16.89
C GLU A 21 -1.20 -10.32 18.36
N GLY A 22 -2.11 -11.19 18.78
CA GLY A 22 -2.68 -11.12 20.13
C GLY A 22 -3.88 -10.18 20.27
N GLU A 23 -4.17 -9.33 19.29
CA GLU A 23 -5.31 -8.41 19.33
C GLU A 23 -6.45 -8.84 18.42
N ALA A 24 -6.13 -9.34 17.24
CA ALA A 24 -7.12 -9.80 16.27
C ALA A 24 -6.59 -11.00 15.51
N GLU A 25 -7.49 -11.89 15.13
CA GLU A 25 -7.19 -12.99 14.23
C GLU A 25 -7.42 -12.51 12.79
N ILE A 26 -6.37 -12.53 11.97
CA ILE A 26 -6.42 -12.05 10.60
C ILE A 26 -6.51 -13.25 9.65
N GLY A 27 -7.60 -13.30 8.89
CA GLY A 27 -7.78 -14.29 7.84
C GLY A 27 -7.32 -13.78 6.48
N SER A 28 -6.84 -14.69 5.65
CA SER A 28 -6.42 -14.37 4.28
C SER A 28 -7.54 -14.62 3.28
N LEU A 29 -7.40 -14.10 2.06
CA LEU A 29 -8.31 -14.43 0.96
C LEU A 29 -8.28 -15.92 0.63
N ALA A 30 -7.10 -16.54 0.68
CA ALA A 30 -6.96 -17.97 0.43
C ALA A 30 -7.75 -18.81 1.44
N GLU A 31 -7.76 -18.42 2.72
CA GLU A 31 -8.48 -19.13 3.76
C GLU A 31 -10.00 -19.13 3.57
N ILE A 32 -10.54 -18.09 2.94
CA ILE A 32 -11.98 -18.00 2.66
C ILE A 32 -12.35 -18.50 1.26
N GLY A 33 -11.39 -19.01 0.50
CA GLY A 33 -11.60 -19.54 -0.84
C GLY A 33 -11.71 -18.52 -1.94
N CYS A 34 -11.30 -17.27 -1.69
CA CYS A 34 -11.30 -16.22 -2.70
C CYS A 34 -10.03 -16.32 -3.55
N GLN A 35 -10.17 -16.76 -4.78
CA GLN A 35 -9.06 -16.95 -5.71
C GLN A 35 -9.06 -15.92 -6.84
N GLU A 36 -10.17 -15.22 -7.03
CA GLU A 36 -10.30 -14.19 -8.05
C GLU A 36 -9.63 -12.89 -7.62
N ASP A 37 -9.25 -12.09 -8.60
CA ASP A 37 -8.75 -10.72 -8.34
C ASP A 37 -9.91 -9.82 -7.96
N ILE A 38 -9.74 -9.09 -6.87
CA ILE A 38 -10.76 -8.15 -6.41
C ILE A 38 -10.59 -6.85 -7.20
N PRO A 39 -11.68 -6.30 -7.77
CA PRO A 39 -11.57 -5.08 -8.58
C PRO A 39 -11.06 -3.87 -7.80
N GLU A 40 -10.26 -3.05 -8.49
CA GLU A 40 -9.79 -1.74 -8.03
C GLU A 40 -9.94 -0.77 -9.19
N ASP A 41 -11.16 -0.26 -9.41
CA ASP A 41 -11.52 0.49 -10.63
C ASP A 41 -11.65 2.00 -10.41
N HIS A 42 -11.42 2.47 -9.20
CA HIS A 42 -11.67 3.87 -8.85
C HIS A 42 -10.41 4.72 -8.93
N ASP A 43 -10.60 6.03 -8.87
CA ASP A 43 -9.53 7.02 -9.00
C ASP A 43 -8.97 7.50 -7.66
N THR A 44 -9.54 7.05 -6.54
CA THR A 44 -9.07 7.41 -5.20
C THR A 44 -8.74 6.18 -4.37
N LEU A 45 -7.84 6.36 -3.41
CA LEU A 45 -7.46 5.30 -2.48
C LEU A 45 -8.67 4.89 -1.64
N GLU A 46 -9.48 5.86 -1.20
CA GLU A 46 -10.67 5.64 -0.39
C GLU A 46 -11.68 4.73 -1.10
N GLU A 47 -11.97 5.05 -2.35
CA GLU A 47 -12.94 4.28 -3.14
C GLU A 47 -12.44 2.87 -3.45
N ASN A 48 -11.15 2.72 -3.76
CA ASN A 48 -10.57 1.40 -4.02
C ASN A 48 -10.56 0.51 -2.77
N ALA A 49 -10.22 1.08 -1.61
CA ALA A 49 -10.25 0.34 -0.35
C ALA A 49 -11.67 -0.12 -0.03
N LEU A 50 -12.67 0.77 -0.16
CA LEU A 50 -14.07 0.41 0.05
C LEU A 50 -14.54 -0.64 -0.92
N GLN A 51 -14.18 -0.53 -2.19
CA GLN A 51 -14.58 -1.51 -3.21
C GLN A 51 -14.10 -2.91 -2.85
N LYS A 52 -12.87 -3.05 -2.42
CA LYS A 52 -12.30 -4.35 -2.03
C LYS A 52 -13.00 -4.92 -0.80
N ALA A 53 -13.20 -4.09 0.23
CA ALA A 53 -13.85 -4.54 1.45
C ALA A 53 -15.31 -4.94 1.20
N ARG A 54 -16.05 -4.13 0.44
CA ARG A 54 -17.44 -4.42 0.06
C ARG A 54 -17.56 -5.71 -0.74
N TYR A 55 -16.61 -5.93 -1.65
CA TYR A 55 -16.58 -7.16 -2.44
C TYR A 55 -16.55 -8.41 -1.55
N ILE A 56 -15.65 -8.44 -0.57
CA ILE A 56 -15.54 -9.58 0.35
C ILE A 56 -16.78 -9.72 1.21
N LYS A 57 -17.32 -8.61 1.73
CA LYS A 57 -18.53 -8.66 2.55
C LYS A 57 -19.73 -9.18 1.75
N GLU A 58 -19.91 -8.71 0.53
CA GLU A 58 -21.05 -9.09 -0.32
C GLU A 58 -20.96 -10.53 -0.84
N HIS A 59 -19.77 -10.98 -1.25
CA HIS A 59 -19.59 -12.29 -1.87
C HIS A 59 -19.27 -13.40 -0.88
N TYR A 60 -18.68 -13.10 0.26
CA TYR A 60 -18.22 -14.10 1.23
C TYR A 60 -18.80 -13.93 2.64
N GLY A 61 -19.40 -12.78 2.93
CA GLY A 61 -20.14 -12.57 4.18
C GLY A 61 -19.30 -12.29 5.42
N TYR A 62 -17.99 -12.14 5.30
CA TYR A 62 -17.11 -11.90 6.44
C TYR A 62 -16.96 -10.42 6.76
N ASP A 63 -16.84 -10.11 8.04
CA ASP A 63 -16.30 -8.83 8.45
C ASP A 63 -14.86 -8.75 7.92
N CYS A 64 -14.46 -7.63 7.39
CA CYS A 64 -13.21 -7.53 6.66
C CYS A 64 -12.68 -6.12 6.65
N PHE A 65 -11.42 -6.01 6.27
CA PHE A 65 -10.83 -4.73 5.96
C PHE A 65 -9.98 -4.86 4.70
N ALA A 66 -9.84 -3.75 4.02
CA ALA A 66 -8.99 -3.65 2.85
C ALA A 66 -8.21 -2.36 2.93
N ASP A 67 -7.07 -2.33 2.27
CA ASP A 67 -6.27 -1.12 2.17
C ASP A 67 -6.03 -0.77 0.71
N ASP A 68 -5.75 0.49 0.48
CA ASP A 68 -5.12 0.94 -0.75
C ASP A 68 -4.03 1.93 -0.38
N THR A 69 -2.83 1.71 -0.91
CA THR A 69 -1.66 2.51 -0.60
C THR A 69 -1.12 3.10 -1.89
N GLY A 70 -0.79 4.38 -1.85
CA GLY A 70 -0.18 5.05 -2.98
C GLY A 70 1.00 5.90 -2.58
N LEU A 71 1.97 5.98 -3.47
CA LEU A 71 3.05 6.96 -3.40
C LEU A 71 2.59 8.21 -4.12
N GLU A 72 2.58 9.34 -3.40
CA GLU A 72 2.17 10.63 -3.95
C GLU A 72 3.38 11.56 -3.98
N ILE A 73 3.76 12.01 -5.18
CA ILE A 73 4.94 12.85 -5.38
C ILE A 73 4.47 14.24 -5.79
N GLU A 74 4.83 15.25 -4.99
CA GLU A 74 4.38 16.64 -5.23
C GLU A 74 4.72 17.15 -6.62
N ALA A 75 5.95 16.96 -7.08
CA ALA A 75 6.40 17.44 -8.37
C ALA A 75 5.76 16.71 -9.56
N LEU A 76 5.11 15.58 -9.33
CA LEU A 76 4.42 14.80 -10.35
C LEU A 76 2.88 14.88 -10.21
N ASP A 77 2.36 15.93 -9.60
CA ASP A 77 0.92 16.13 -9.37
C ASP A 77 0.27 14.95 -8.65
N LYS A 78 0.94 14.46 -7.60
CA LYS A 78 0.48 13.34 -6.76
C LYS A 78 0.55 11.97 -7.46
N ARG A 79 1.17 11.88 -8.63
CA ARG A 79 1.41 10.58 -9.26
C ARG A 79 2.59 9.86 -8.58
N PRO A 80 2.65 8.54 -8.56
CA PRO A 80 1.72 7.59 -9.18
C PRO A 80 0.37 7.39 -8.47
N GLY A 81 0.20 7.78 -7.20
CA GLY A 81 -1.09 7.68 -6.51
C GLY A 81 -1.72 6.30 -6.57
N VAL A 82 -2.96 6.20 -7.01
CA VAL A 82 -3.68 4.91 -7.14
C VAL A 82 -3.04 3.96 -8.15
N TYR A 83 -2.19 4.48 -9.05
CA TYR A 83 -1.51 3.68 -10.06
C TYR A 83 -0.14 3.16 -9.62
N SER A 84 0.20 3.32 -8.32
CA SER A 84 1.54 3.00 -7.81
C SER A 84 2.01 1.58 -8.15
N ALA A 85 1.15 0.58 -8.02
CA ALA A 85 1.53 -0.80 -8.30
C ALA A 85 1.77 -1.08 -9.79
N ARG A 86 1.13 -0.31 -10.68
CA ARG A 86 1.17 -0.52 -12.13
C ARG A 86 1.62 0.72 -12.91
N TYR A 87 2.43 1.57 -12.28
CA TYR A 87 2.84 2.85 -12.87
C TYR A 87 3.59 2.66 -14.19
N ALA A 88 4.42 1.64 -14.30
CA ALA A 88 5.16 1.33 -15.53
C ALA A 88 4.42 0.35 -16.45
N GLY A 89 3.24 -0.14 -16.05
CA GLY A 89 2.43 -1.03 -16.88
C GLY A 89 1.74 -2.14 -16.11
N PRO A 90 0.92 -2.96 -16.80
CA PRO A 90 0.08 -3.98 -16.17
C PRO A 90 0.87 -5.16 -15.58
N ALA A 91 2.16 -5.30 -15.92
CA ALA A 91 3.01 -6.34 -15.35
C ALA A 91 3.27 -6.13 -13.86
N LYS A 92 3.00 -4.95 -13.31
CA LYS A 92 3.20 -4.60 -11.89
C LYS A 92 4.63 -4.85 -11.42
N ASP A 93 5.61 -4.55 -12.27
CA ASP A 93 7.03 -4.75 -11.98
C ASP A 93 7.55 -3.59 -11.12
N SER A 94 7.88 -3.87 -9.86
CA SER A 94 8.38 -2.87 -8.90
C SER A 94 9.63 -2.16 -9.39
N VAL A 95 10.55 -2.88 -10.02
CA VAL A 95 11.80 -2.30 -10.55
C VAL A 95 11.50 -1.32 -11.67
N GLU A 96 10.64 -1.69 -12.59
CA GLU A 96 10.26 -0.79 -13.69
C GLU A 96 9.47 0.42 -13.19
N ASN A 97 8.61 0.23 -12.19
CA ASN A 97 7.89 1.34 -11.57
C ASN A 97 8.86 2.35 -10.94
N MET A 98 9.85 1.88 -10.19
CA MET A 98 10.88 2.74 -9.60
C MET A 98 11.69 3.47 -10.67
N LYS A 99 12.09 2.76 -11.72
CA LYS A 99 12.84 3.37 -12.82
C LYS A 99 12.05 4.48 -13.49
N LYS A 100 10.76 4.29 -13.68
CA LYS A 100 9.90 5.33 -14.26
C LYS A 100 9.86 6.57 -13.37
N VAL A 101 9.68 6.40 -12.06
CA VAL A 101 9.69 7.52 -11.11
C VAL A 101 11.04 8.24 -11.15
N LEU A 102 12.15 7.50 -11.11
CA LEU A 102 13.48 8.10 -11.14
C LEU A 102 13.72 8.91 -12.41
N ARG A 103 13.27 8.41 -13.56
CA ARG A 103 13.37 9.14 -14.85
C ARG A 103 12.54 10.42 -14.82
N GLU A 104 11.31 10.36 -14.34
CA GLU A 104 10.43 11.53 -14.29
C GLU A 104 10.88 12.56 -13.27
N MET A 105 11.63 12.15 -12.26
CA MET A 105 12.17 13.02 -11.22
C MET A 105 13.59 13.51 -11.54
N GLU A 106 14.17 13.09 -12.65
CA GLU A 106 15.52 13.52 -13.06
C GLU A 106 15.57 15.03 -13.23
N GLY A 107 16.51 15.69 -12.56
CA GLY A 107 16.65 17.14 -12.61
C GLY A 107 15.64 17.94 -11.79
N ILE A 108 14.74 17.27 -11.09
CA ILE A 108 13.74 17.94 -10.27
C ILE A 108 14.31 18.16 -8.86
N SER A 109 14.28 19.41 -8.39
CA SER A 109 14.78 19.76 -7.05
C SER A 109 13.77 19.52 -5.95
N ASP A 110 12.46 19.71 -6.22
CA ASP A 110 11.41 19.39 -5.27
C ASP A 110 11.17 17.88 -5.27
N ARG A 111 11.60 17.24 -4.22
CA ARG A 111 11.53 15.78 -4.11
C ARG A 111 10.54 15.30 -3.04
N LYS A 112 9.69 16.20 -2.57
CA LYS A 112 8.70 15.87 -1.54
C LYS A 112 7.73 14.80 -2.02
N ALA A 113 7.50 13.81 -1.17
CA ALA A 113 6.60 12.72 -1.45
C ALA A 113 6.01 12.20 -0.15
N CYS A 114 4.96 11.41 -0.26
CA CYS A 114 4.44 10.68 0.89
C CYS A 114 3.87 9.34 0.44
N PHE A 115 3.93 8.36 1.32
CA PHE A 115 3.07 7.20 1.22
C PHE A 115 1.79 7.49 1.98
N ARG A 116 0.67 7.25 1.34
CA ARG A 116 -0.65 7.39 1.97
C ARG A 116 -1.37 6.07 1.87
N THR A 117 -1.90 5.60 2.99
CA THR A 117 -2.67 4.35 3.06
C THR A 117 -4.06 4.67 3.58
N VAL A 118 -5.07 4.18 2.89
CA VAL A 118 -6.45 4.24 3.37
C VAL A 118 -6.89 2.81 3.68
N ILE A 119 -7.46 2.63 4.86
CA ILE A 119 -8.01 1.34 5.29
C ILE A 119 -9.52 1.48 5.39
N ALA A 120 -10.25 0.58 4.71
CA ALA A 120 -11.69 0.47 4.83
C ALA A 120 -12.02 -0.76 5.67
N LEU A 121 -12.73 -0.55 6.77
CA LEU A 121 -13.15 -1.62 7.67
C LEU A 121 -14.67 -1.77 7.58
N ILE A 122 -15.14 -2.99 7.38
CA ILE A 122 -16.56 -3.32 7.41
C ILE A 122 -16.83 -4.30 8.55
N GLN A 123 -17.64 -3.87 9.51
CA GLN A 123 -18.10 -4.69 10.62
C GLN A 123 -19.63 -4.68 10.63
N GLY A 124 -20.25 -5.84 10.42
CA GLY A 124 -21.70 -5.92 10.27
C GLY A 124 -22.18 -5.07 9.10
N LYS A 125 -22.92 -4.00 9.40
CA LYS A 125 -23.41 -3.05 8.40
C LYS A 125 -22.66 -1.72 8.42
N GLU A 126 -21.68 -1.57 9.31
CA GLU A 126 -20.93 -0.33 9.47
C GLU A 126 -19.66 -0.33 8.62
N GLU A 127 -19.40 0.81 7.99
CA GLU A 127 -18.19 1.04 7.19
C GLU A 127 -17.40 2.18 7.82
N HIS A 128 -16.10 1.96 8.01
CA HIS A 128 -15.19 2.95 8.59
C HIS A 128 -13.98 3.13 7.69
N LEU A 129 -13.50 4.36 7.57
CA LEU A 129 -12.28 4.68 6.83
C LEU A 129 -11.23 5.23 7.79
N PHE A 130 -10.00 4.77 7.63
CA PHE A 130 -8.84 5.25 8.38
C PHE A 130 -7.74 5.62 7.39
N GLU A 131 -6.95 6.63 7.73
CA GLU A 131 -5.84 7.07 6.90
C GLU A 131 -4.54 7.07 7.70
N GLY A 132 -3.48 6.53 7.08
CA GLY A 132 -2.11 6.65 7.56
C GLY A 132 -1.27 7.35 6.51
N ARG A 133 -0.28 8.11 6.96
CA ARG A 133 0.57 8.88 6.06
C ARG A 133 2.00 8.93 6.57
N VAL A 134 2.96 8.73 5.68
CA VAL A 134 4.38 8.89 5.97
C VAL A 134 4.96 9.89 4.98
N ASP A 135 5.37 11.05 5.46
CA ASP A 135 6.01 12.06 4.62
C ASP A 135 7.50 11.75 4.47
N GLY A 136 8.06 12.12 3.32
CA GLY A 136 9.46 11.92 3.04
C GLY A 136 9.86 12.52 1.71
N LYS A 137 10.86 11.91 1.09
CA LYS A 137 11.39 12.38 -0.20
C LYS A 137 11.79 11.22 -1.09
N ILE A 138 11.81 11.48 -2.39
CA ILE A 138 12.30 10.54 -3.40
C ILE A 138 13.81 10.73 -3.55
N LEU A 139 14.54 9.64 -3.42
CA LEU A 139 16.00 9.63 -3.61
C LEU A 139 16.35 9.70 -5.09
N THR A 140 17.59 9.99 -5.40
CA THR A 140 18.08 10.07 -6.78
C THR A 140 18.46 8.70 -7.34
N ALA A 141 18.62 7.69 -6.47
CA ALA A 141 18.99 6.33 -6.85
C ALA A 141 18.47 5.36 -5.78
N GLN A 142 18.38 4.09 -6.13
CA GLN A 142 17.99 3.05 -5.20
C GLN A 142 19.01 2.88 -4.08
N GLN A 143 18.52 2.76 -2.84
CA GLN A 143 19.32 2.53 -1.65
C GLN A 143 18.70 1.38 -0.86
N GLY A 144 19.42 0.27 -0.71
CA GLY A 144 18.97 -0.93 -0.01
C GLY A 144 18.20 -1.89 -0.90
N GLU A 145 17.97 -3.09 -0.38
CA GLU A 145 17.34 -4.18 -1.12
C GLU A 145 16.14 -4.80 -0.39
N ALA A 146 15.91 -4.42 0.87
CA ALA A 146 14.81 -4.95 1.66
C ALA A 146 13.49 -4.26 1.32
N GLY A 147 12.38 -4.76 1.87
CA GLY A 147 11.06 -4.19 1.65
C GLY A 147 10.48 -4.54 0.29
N PHE A 148 9.60 -3.69 -0.20
CA PHE A 148 8.88 -3.92 -1.45
C PHE A 148 8.48 -2.58 -2.09
N GLY A 149 8.03 -2.65 -3.35
CA GLY A 149 7.53 -1.48 -4.08
C GLY A 149 8.59 -0.40 -4.24
N TYR A 150 8.28 0.81 -3.79
CA TYR A 150 9.15 1.99 -3.90
C TYR A 150 10.09 2.18 -2.72
N ASP A 151 10.16 1.23 -1.79
CA ASP A 151 10.97 1.34 -0.57
C ASP A 151 12.42 1.75 -0.84
N PRO A 152 13.11 1.23 -1.88
CA PRO A 152 14.50 1.61 -2.13
C PRO A 152 14.71 3.08 -2.55
N ILE A 153 13.67 3.80 -2.96
CA ILE A 153 13.80 5.19 -3.40
C ILE A 153 13.08 6.18 -2.50
N PHE A 154 12.48 5.73 -1.41
CA PHE A 154 11.75 6.60 -0.48
C PHE A 154 12.49 6.68 0.86
N GLN A 155 12.82 7.91 1.26
CA GLN A 155 13.44 8.19 2.56
C GLN A 155 12.42 8.94 3.41
N PRO A 156 11.93 8.33 4.51
CA PRO A 156 10.97 9.01 5.37
C PRO A 156 11.61 10.20 6.11
N GLU A 157 10.78 11.21 6.37
CA GLU A 157 11.20 12.40 7.10
C GLU A 157 11.71 12.05 8.49
N GLY A 158 12.84 12.64 8.88
CA GLY A 158 13.46 12.38 10.17
C GLY A 158 14.41 11.20 10.20
N PHE A 159 14.63 10.51 9.09
CA PHE A 159 15.54 9.37 8.98
C PHE A 159 16.56 9.61 7.88
N ASP A 160 17.74 9.00 8.02
CA ASP A 160 18.81 9.09 7.03
C ASP A 160 18.85 7.90 6.08
N LEU A 161 17.93 6.95 6.24
CA LEU A 161 17.86 5.70 5.48
C LEU A 161 16.58 5.65 4.65
N SER A 162 16.63 4.94 3.51
CA SER A 162 15.43 4.58 2.78
C SER A 162 14.64 3.50 3.54
N PHE A 163 13.38 3.30 3.19
CA PHE A 163 12.60 2.19 3.75
C PHE A 163 13.26 0.83 3.50
N ALA A 164 13.95 0.66 2.36
CA ALA A 164 14.63 -0.59 2.04
C ALA A 164 15.88 -0.86 2.89
N GLU A 165 16.39 0.17 3.56
CA GLU A 165 17.54 0.06 4.45
C GLU A 165 17.15 -0.08 5.92
N MET A 166 15.85 0.02 6.22
CA MET A 166 15.34 -0.03 7.61
C MET A 166 14.92 -1.44 8.00
N PRO A 167 15.11 -1.84 9.28
CA PRO A 167 14.45 -3.03 9.82
C PRO A 167 12.93 -2.87 9.78
N MET A 168 12.21 -3.99 9.68
CA MET A 168 10.75 -3.98 9.65
C MET A 168 10.13 -3.22 10.84
N ASP A 169 10.71 -3.35 12.03
CA ASP A 169 10.21 -2.70 13.24
C ASP A 169 10.29 -1.18 13.16
N GLU A 170 11.32 -0.62 12.55
CA GLU A 170 11.45 0.83 12.36
C GLU A 170 10.53 1.35 11.26
N LYS A 171 10.38 0.56 10.19
CA LYS A 171 9.52 0.92 9.07
C LYS A 171 8.06 0.96 9.49
N ASN A 172 7.65 -0.01 10.29
CA ASN A 172 6.28 -0.10 10.79
C ASN A 172 6.11 0.69 12.09
#